data_fd51716cc45e3a3665f3be2e334227a4
#
_entry.id   fd51716cc45e3a3665f3be2e334227a4
#
_cell.length_a   1.000
_cell.length_b   1.000
_cell.length_c   1.000
_cell.angle_alpha   90.00
_cell.angle_beta   90.00
_cell.angle_gamma   90.00
#
_symmetry.space_group_name_H-M   'P 1'
#
loop_
_entity.id
_entity.type
_entity.pdbx_description
1 polymer ?
#
loop_
_entity_poly.entity_id
_entity_poly.type
_entity_poly.pdbx_seq_one_letter_code
_entity_poly.pdbx_strand_id
1 'polypeptide(L)'
;MRAREFLQLMGLGPGIRFYPFEIRPVSGLHGVSWVHWLVPKPPPSPNFILEVDFFSAFLKAGDWAIDIGAHVGDTTLGPALVCGKTGGMIAFEPNPTTMHVLSLNASVNRSCSNVAIVPFAAGDDDRYLTFEYGDHWCSNGGHHDVSKWVHGGAYTIHVKQVDTLKFLKEAYSPELQKVRYIKIDAEAMDWVILENLRPLIESKPTVLRLEIGETQEGQERGLRYLRSIGYTAYEVNDARVIDKFERYVPRRGSFDILAFSPEDPCYDSIMNLCTRATED
;
A
#
# COMPACT_ATOMS: atom_id res chain seq x y z
N MET A 1 23.56 21.17 -12.71
CA MET A 1 23.52 21.12 -11.22
C MET A 1 22.39 22.00 -10.75
N ARG A 2 21.41 21.45 -10.03
CA ARG A 2 20.28 22.23 -9.50
C ARG A 2 20.76 23.03 -8.29
N ALA A 3 20.16 24.20 -8.04
CA ALA A 3 20.55 25.06 -6.90
C ALA A 3 20.59 24.30 -5.56
N ARG A 4 19.71 23.31 -5.39
CA ARG A 4 19.63 22.44 -4.22
C ARG A 4 20.86 21.51 -4.06
N GLU A 5 21.35 20.93 -5.16
CA GLU A 5 22.57 20.10 -5.19
C GLU A 5 23.80 20.91 -4.84
N PHE A 6 23.85 22.17 -5.32
CA PHE A 6 24.91 23.10 -4.99
C PHE A 6 24.93 23.47 -3.49
N LEU A 7 23.75 23.72 -2.89
CA LEU A 7 23.64 24.00 -1.46
C LEU A 7 24.03 22.79 -0.60
N GLN A 8 23.70 21.57 -1.03
CA GLN A 8 24.14 20.34 -0.34
C GLN A 8 25.65 20.15 -0.41
N LEU A 9 26.27 20.37 -1.57
CA LEU A 9 27.72 20.31 -1.75
C LEU A 9 28.46 21.34 -0.88
N MET A 10 27.85 22.49 -0.63
CA MET A 10 28.39 23.55 0.23
C MET A 10 28.09 23.33 1.72
N GLY A 11 27.44 22.20 2.10
CA GLY A 11 27.04 21.95 3.49
C GLY A 11 25.91 22.87 3.98
N LEU A 12 25.27 23.62 3.09
CA LEU A 12 24.19 24.57 3.38
C LEU A 12 22.81 23.97 3.09
N GLY A 13 22.75 22.71 2.62
CA GLY A 13 21.51 21.99 2.41
C GLY A 13 20.84 21.62 3.74
N PRO A 14 19.53 21.35 3.72
CA PRO A 14 18.85 20.84 4.90
C PRO A 14 19.48 19.50 5.28
N GLY A 15 20.14 19.45 6.42
CA GLY A 15 20.68 18.20 6.99
C GLY A 15 19.55 17.25 7.39
N ILE A 16 19.89 15.99 7.61
CA ILE A 16 18.98 15.00 8.19
C ILE A 16 18.48 15.59 9.51
N ARG A 17 17.17 15.78 9.61
CA ARG A 17 16.52 16.27 10.82
C ARG A 17 15.67 15.15 11.40
N PHE A 18 15.79 14.92 12.69
CA PHE A 18 14.83 14.11 13.42
C PHE A 18 13.57 14.95 13.64
N TYR A 19 12.45 14.41 13.20
CA TYR A 19 11.14 15.00 13.41
C TYR A 19 10.43 14.23 14.51
N PRO A 20 9.82 14.90 15.49
CA PRO A 20 9.10 14.24 16.56
C PRO A 20 7.81 13.62 16.05
N PHE A 21 7.27 12.69 16.83
CA PHE A 21 5.98 12.07 16.63
C PHE A 21 4.99 12.58 17.67
N GLU A 22 3.73 12.66 17.28
CA GLU A 22 2.62 12.91 18.18
C GLU A 22 1.59 11.81 18.02
N ILE A 23 1.19 11.17 19.11
CA ILE A 23 0.17 10.14 19.11
C ILE A 23 -1.16 10.79 19.46
N ARG A 24 -2.13 10.71 18.57
CA ARG A 24 -3.48 11.27 18.77
C ARG A 24 -4.52 10.17 18.69
N PRO A 25 -5.52 10.13 19.60
CA PRO A 25 -6.69 9.28 19.44
C PRO A 25 -7.42 9.59 18.15
N VAL A 26 -7.91 8.55 17.47
CA VAL A 26 -8.77 8.70 16.30
C VAL A 26 -10.19 8.98 16.77
N SER A 27 -10.74 10.12 16.37
CA SER A 27 -12.11 10.50 16.72
C SER A 27 -13.11 9.48 16.15
N GLY A 28 -14.05 9.03 16.97
CA GLY A 28 -15.09 8.08 16.57
C GLY A 28 -14.69 6.60 16.63
N LEU A 29 -13.41 6.26 16.87
CA LEU A 29 -12.93 4.89 17.01
C LEU A 29 -12.28 4.67 18.38
N HIS A 30 -13.01 4.01 19.28
CA HIS A 30 -12.53 3.76 20.64
C HIS A 30 -11.29 2.85 20.65
N GLY A 31 -10.25 3.29 21.34
CA GLY A 31 -8.99 2.54 21.49
C GLY A 31 -8.06 2.58 20.27
N VAL A 32 -8.42 3.33 19.23
CA VAL A 32 -7.59 3.55 18.05
C VAL A 32 -6.84 4.87 18.15
N SER A 33 -5.57 4.86 17.80
CA SER A 33 -4.71 6.02 17.77
C SER A 33 -3.90 6.08 16.47
N TRP A 34 -3.52 7.29 16.07
CA TRP A 34 -2.65 7.52 14.92
C TRP A 34 -1.39 8.27 15.31
N VAL A 35 -0.27 7.85 14.77
CA VAL A 35 1.03 8.48 14.97
C VAL A 35 1.24 9.53 13.89
N HIS A 36 1.11 10.79 14.28
CA HIS A 36 1.41 11.92 13.43
C HIS A 36 2.90 12.19 13.39
N TRP A 37 3.50 12.03 12.24
CA TRP A 37 4.89 12.40 12.01
C TRP A 37 4.96 13.90 11.69
N LEU A 38 5.61 14.68 12.55
CA LEU A 38 5.64 16.14 12.45
C LEU A 38 6.70 16.63 11.44
N VAL A 39 6.72 16.05 10.26
CA VAL A 39 7.52 16.50 9.12
C VAL A 39 6.85 17.70 8.42
N PRO A 40 7.58 18.54 7.65
CA PRO A 40 7.02 19.70 6.98
C PRO A 40 5.90 19.41 5.98
N LYS A 41 5.89 18.22 5.41
CA LYS A 41 4.81 17.71 4.56
C LYS A 41 4.45 16.30 5.04
N PRO A 42 3.68 16.20 6.11
CA PRO A 42 3.31 14.90 6.65
C PRO A 42 2.43 14.14 5.63
N PRO A 43 2.52 12.81 5.62
CA PRO A 43 1.52 12.00 4.96
C PRO A 43 0.12 12.39 5.45
N PRO A 44 -0.90 12.39 4.60
CA PRO A 44 -2.26 12.68 5.02
C PRO A 44 -2.69 11.68 6.11
N SER A 45 -3.43 12.17 7.10
CA SER A 45 -4.05 11.28 8.08
C SER A 45 -5.27 10.63 7.44
N PRO A 46 -5.38 9.29 7.42
CA PRO A 46 -6.52 8.60 6.84
C PRO A 46 -7.83 8.95 7.58
N ASN A 47 -8.93 8.91 6.87
CA ASN A 47 -10.25 8.91 7.50
C ASN A 47 -10.62 7.48 7.89
N PHE A 48 -10.12 7.03 9.03
CA PHE A 48 -10.30 5.64 9.48
C PHE A 48 -11.75 5.20 9.65
N ILE A 49 -12.70 6.10 9.88
CA ILE A 49 -14.12 5.75 9.93
C ILE A 49 -14.59 5.32 8.53
N LEU A 50 -14.29 6.14 7.51
CA LEU A 50 -14.63 5.80 6.13
C LEU A 50 -13.89 4.54 5.66
N GLU A 51 -12.64 4.36 6.07
CA GLU A 51 -11.89 3.15 5.73
C GLU A 51 -12.47 1.90 6.38
N VAL A 52 -12.80 1.93 7.67
CA VAL A 52 -13.44 0.80 8.35
C VAL A 52 -14.77 0.44 7.68
N ASP A 53 -15.60 1.42 7.34
CA ASP A 53 -16.85 1.19 6.60
C ASP A 53 -16.60 0.59 5.22
N PHE A 54 -15.63 1.14 4.48
CA PHE A 54 -15.25 0.66 3.15
C PHE A 54 -14.76 -0.78 3.19
N PHE A 55 -13.78 -1.09 4.05
CA PHE A 55 -13.20 -2.42 4.13
C PHE A 55 -14.18 -3.45 4.71
N SER A 56 -15.13 -3.04 5.56
CA SER A 56 -16.18 -3.93 6.10
C SER A 56 -17.14 -4.46 5.04
N ALA A 57 -17.14 -3.89 3.82
CA ALA A 57 -17.92 -4.44 2.72
C ALA A 57 -17.38 -5.80 2.22
N PHE A 58 -16.10 -6.11 2.43
CA PHE A 58 -15.47 -7.34 1.93
C PHE A 58 -14.48 -8.01 2.89
N LEU A 59 -14.18 -7.38 4.03
CA LEU A 59 -13.37 -7.96 5.11
C LEU A 59 -14.20 -8.12 6.36
N LYS A 60 -13.81 -9.07 7.21
CA LYS A 60 -14.40 -9.33 8.52
C LYS A 60 -13.36 -9.80 9.53
N ALA A 61 -13.71 -9.82 10.79
CA ALA A 61 -12.84 -10.35 11.84
C ALA A 61 -12.39 -11.79 11.52
N GLY A 62 -11.09 -12.02 11.62
CA GLY A 62 -10.45 -13.30 11.30
C GLY A 62 -9.91 -13.41 9.88
N ASP A 63 -10.28 -12.52 8.95
CA ASP A 63 -9.65 -12.43 7.64
C ASP A 63 -8.22 -11.89 7.75
N TRP A 64 -7.41 -12.19 6.74
CA TRP A 64 -6.09 -11.61 6.56
C TRP A 64 -6.02 -10.77 5.31
N ALA A 65 -5.10 -9.81 5.32
CA ALA A 65 -4.83 -8.98 4.17
C ALA A 65 -3.33 -8.75 4.00
N ILE A 66 -2.92 -8.33 2.81
CA ILE A 66 -1.52 -8.04 2.47
C ILE A 66 -1.46 -6.61 1.95
N ASP A 67 -0.51 -5.83 2.47
CA ASP A 67 -0.20 -4.47 2.03
C ASP A 67 1.25 -4.41 1.56
N ILE A 68 1.46 -4.20 0.27
CA ILE A 68 2.79 -4.07 -0.33
C ILE A 68 3.02 -2.61 -0.64
N GLY A 69 4.08 -2.04 -0.04
CA GLY A 69 4.31 -0.60 0.02
C GLY A 69 3.48 0.05 1.14
N ALA A 70 3.59 -0.50 2.35
CA ALA A 70 2.76 -0.10 3.48
C ALA A 70 3.08 1.30 4.04
N HIS A 71 4.23 1.88 3.65
CA HIS A 71 4.68 3.22 4.01
C HIS A 71 4.58 3.47 5.53
N VAL A 72 3.84 4.46 5.98
CA VAL A 72 3.62 4.76 7.41
C VAL A 72 2.41 4.01 8.01
N GLY A 73 1.72 3.20 7.20
CA GLY A 73 0.56 2.41 7.62
C GLY A 73 -0.79 3.07 7.37
N ASP A 74 -0.83 4.11 6.56
CA ASP A 74 -2.04 4.84 6.17
C ASP A 74 -3.05 3.96 5.43
N THR A 75 -2.58 3.00 4.61
CA THR A 75 -3.41 1.98 3.94
C THR A 75 -3.47 0.64 4.70
N THR A 76 -2.64 0.48 5.73
CA THR A 76 -2.53 -0.76 6.53
C THR A 76 -3.52 -0.80 7.67
N LEU A 77 -3.69 0.31 8.41
CA LEU A 77 -4.41 0.29 9.68
C LEU A 77 -5.92 0.09 9.50
N GLY A 78 -6.55 0.73 8.51
CA GLY A 78 -7.98 0.57 8.22
C GLY A 78 -8.41 -0.88 8.06
N PRO A 79 -7.87 -1.64 7.08
CA PRO A 79 -8.18 -3.06 6.92
C PRO A 79 -7.74 -3.91 8.12
N ALA A 80 -6.63 -3.59 8.80
CA ALA A 80 -6.21 -4.30 10.00
C ALA A 80 -7.21 -4.18 11.15
N LEU A 81 -7.87 -3.04 11.31
CA LEU A 81 -8.94 -2.84 12.29
C LEU A 81 -10.16 -3.72 12.01
N VAL A 82 -10.54 -3.87 10.74
CA VAL A 82 -11.66 -4.74 10.32
C VAL A 82 -11.30 -6.21 10.52
N CYS A 83 -10.12 -6.64 10.13
CA CYS A 83 -9.62 -8.01 10.35
C CYS A 83 -9.49 -8.34 11.85
N GLY A 84 -9.26 -7.33 12.69
CA GLY A 84 -9.19 -7.46 14.14
C GLY A 84 -8.01 -8.31 14.60
N LYS A 85 -8.07 -8.76 15.85
CA LYS A 85 -6.98 -9.53 16.48
C LYS A 85 -6.91 -11.00 16.07
N THR A 86 -7.99 -11.56 15.57
CA THR A 86 -8.06 -12.97 15.14
C THR A 86 -7.68 -13.16 13.67
N GLY A 87 -7.65 -12.07 12.92
CA GLY A 87 -7.07 -11.93 11.60
C GLY A 87 -5.84 -11.04 11.64
N GLY A 88 -5.57 -10.34 10.54
CA GLY A 88 -4.47 -9.37 10.53
C GLY A 88 -4.07 -8.87 9.15
N MET A 89 -2.98 -8.13 9.16
CA MET A 89 -2.35 -7.54 7.99
C MET A 89 -0.89 -7.94 7.91
N ILE A 90 -0.43 -8.36 6.74
CA ILE A 90 1.00 -8.57 6.43
C ILE A 90 1.45 -7.35 5.62
N ALA A 91 2.30 -6.52 6.20
CA ALA A 91 2.67 -5.21 5.67
C ALA A 91 4.15 -5.19 5.27
N PHE A 92 4.42 -5.06 3.96
CA PHE A 92 5.78 -4.95 3.41
C PHE A 92 6.16 -3.48 3.30
N GLU A 93 7.25 -3.10 3.96
CA GLU A 93 7.84 -1.76 3.85
C GLU A 93 9.36 -1.84 4.01
N PRO A 94 10.12 -1.64 2.92
CA PRO A 94 11.57 -1.77 2.96
C PRO A 94 12.30 -0.54 3.49
N ASN A 95 11.66 0.64 3.48
CA ASN A 95 12.28 1.87 3.94
C ASN A 95 12.31 1.90 5.48
N PRO A 96 13.49 1.92 6.12
CA PRO A 96 13.59 1.86 7.58
C PRO A 96 12.94 3.06 8.28
N THR A 97 12.83 4.21 7.61
CA THR A 97 12.27 5.43 8.22
C THR A 97 10.74 5.37 8.24
N THR A 98 10.10 5.05 7.13
CA THR A 98 8.64 4.87 7.05
C THR A 98 8.19 3.64 7.83
N MET A 99 8.95 2.54 7.74
CA MET A 99 8.73 1.33 8.53
C MET A 99 8.76 1.61 10.05
N HIS A 100 9.62 2.53 10.52
CA HIS A 100 9.62 2.91 11.92
C HIS A 100 8.28 3.55 12.34
N VAL A 101 7.72 4.43 11.51
CA VAL A 101 6.40 5.03 11.76
C VAL A 101 5.28 3.99 11.68
N LEU A 102 5.33 3.09 10.68
CA LEU A 102 4.44 1.95 10.57
C LEU A 102 4.45 1.09 11.84
N SER A 103 5.66 0.81 12.38
CA SER A 103 5.82 0.03 13.61
C SER A 103 5.19 0.71 14.82
N LEU A 104 5.30 2.03 14.92
CA LEU A 104 4.62 2.80 15.97
C LEU A 104 3.11 2.73 15.81
N ASN A 105 2.57 2.92 14.60
CA ASN A 105 1.14 2.81 14.32
C ASN A 105 0.58 1.41 14.64
N ALA A 106 1.29 0.36 14.25
CA ALA A 106 0.94 -1.02 14.61
C ALA A 106 0.96 -1.24 16.14
N SER A 107 1.99 -0.73 16.82
CA SER A 107 2.19 -0.93 18.26
C SER A 107 1.12 -0.24 19.11
N VAL A 108 0.77 1.02 18.81
CA VAL A 108 -0.25 1.76 19.59
C VAL A 108 -1.65 1.19 19.41
N ASN A 109 -1.90 0.46 18.33
CA ASN A 109 -3.20 -0.16 18.00
C ASN A 109 -3.25 -1.67 18.25
N ARG A 110 -2.23 -2.26 18.86
CA ARG A 110 -2.13 -3.72 19.11
C ARG A 110 -3.28 -4.32 19.92
N SER A 111 -4.06 -3.50 20.61
CA SER A 111 -5.24 -3.95 21.37
C SER A 111 -6.44 -4.26 20.49
N CYS A 112 -6.54 -3.66 19.30
CA CYS A 112 -7.68 -3.77 18.39
C CYS A 112 -7.30 -4.29 16.99
N SER A 113 -6.02 -4.33 16.64
CA SER A 113 -5.54 -4.81 15.34
C SER A 113 -4.34 -5.76 15.49
N ASN A 114 -4.01 -6.47 14.41
CA ASN A 114 -2.84 -7.34 14.30
C ASN A 114 -2.13 -7.01 12.98
N VAL A 115 -0.90 -6.50 13.06
CA VAL A 115 -0.08 -6.14 11.90
C VAL A 115 1.29 -6.80 12.01
N ALA A 116 1.59 -7.68 11.06
CA ALA A 116 2.90 -8.30 10.88
C ALA A 116 3.70 -7.47 9.87
N ILE A 117 4.79 -6.84 10.33
CA ILE A 117 5.62 -5.97 9.49
C ILE A 117 6.76 -6.79 8.89
N VAL A 118 6.90 -6.70 7.57
CA VAL A 118 7.95 -7.37 6.78
C VAL A 118 8.91 -6.30 6.26
N PRO A 119 10.14 -6.23 6.79
CA PRO A 119 11.11 -5.18 6.46
C PRO A 119 11.89 -5.51 5.18
N PHE A 120 11.19 -5.96 4.14
CA PHE A 120 11.76 -6.35 2.86
C PHE A 120 11.02 -5.68 1.70
N ALA A 121 11.71 -5.47 0.60
CA ALA A 121 11.09 -5.15 -0.66
C ALA A 121 10.39 -6.40 -1.22
N ALA A 122 9.18 -6.24 -1.74
CA ALA A 122 8.50 -7.30 -2.46
C ALA A 122 9.03 -7.40 -3.90
N GLY A 123 9.06 -8.60 -4.44
CA GLY A 123 9.49 -8.86 -5.82
C GLY A 123 9.25 -10.30 -6.22
N ASP A 124 9.93 -10.75 -7.27
CA ASP A 124 9.84 -12.10 -7.84
C ASP A 124 11.09 -12.96 -7.59
N ASP A 125 12.11 -12.40 -6.95
CA ASP A 125 13.35 -13.10 -6.60
C ASP A 125 13.96 -12.60 -5.29
N ASP A 126 14.93 -13.38 -4.77
CA ASP A 126 15.70 -13.04 -3.58
C ASP A 126 17.00 -12.32 -4.00
N ARG A 127 17.08 -11.01 -3.80
CA ARG A 127 18.27 -10.20 -4.10
C ARG A 127 18.41 -8.97 -3.20
N TYR A 128 19.52 -8.25 -3.31
CA TYR A 128 19.67 -6.93 -2.71
C TYR A 128 19.43 -5.86 -3.74
N LEU A 129 18.67 -4.84 -3.36
CA LEU A 129 18.37 -3.67 -4.15
C LEU A 129 19.03 -2.45 -3.56
N THR A 130 19.33 -1.49 -4.43
CA THR A 130 19.74 -0.15 -4.03
C THR A 130 18.53 0.77 -4.09
N PHE A 131 18.16 1.34 -2.95
CA PHE A 131 17.12 2.36 -2.86
C PHE A 131 17.75 3.73 -2.68
N GLU A 132 17.27 4.71 -3.44
CA GLU A 132 17.64 6.11 -3.29
C GLU A 132 16.44 6.91 -2.76
N TYR A 133 16.71 7.73 -1.76
CA TYR A 133 15.72 8.61 -1.15
C TYR A 133 15.99 10.04 -1.54
N GLY A 134 15.01 10.67 -2.19
CA GLY A 134 15.15 11.99 -2.82
C GLY A 134 14.86 13.16 -1.92
N ASP A 135 14.19 12.98 -0.81
CA ASP A 135 13.92 14.02 0.15
C ASP A 135 14.51 13.69 1.53
N HIS A 136 14.67 14.72 2.35
CA HIS A 136 15.31 14.60 3.67
C HIS A 136 14.36 14.09 4.77
N TRP A 137 13.09 13.90 4.48
CA TRP A 137 12.15 13.19 5.35
C TRP A 137 11.99 11.74 4.98
N CYS A 138 12.63 11.29 3.89
CA CYS A 138 12.61 9.89 3.45
C CYS A 138 11.18 9.35 3.24
N SER A 139 10.26 10.23 2.84
CA SER A 139 8.88 9.87 2.65
C SER A 139 8.66 9.12 1.34
N ASN A 140 9.47 9.42 0.33
CA ASN A 140 9.41 8.75 -0.97
C ASN A 140 10.79 8.21 -1.31
N GLY A 141 10.85 6.95 -1.65
CA GLY A 141 12.03 6.26 -2.14
C GLY A 141 11.64 5.13 -3.05
N GLY A 142 12.54 4.73 -3.92
CA GLY A 142 12.27 3.67 -4.84
C GLY A 142 13.54 3.01 -5.34
N HIS A 143 13.38 1.93 -6.09
CA HIS A 143 14.47 1.20 -6.69
C HIS A 143 15.20 2.06 -7.72
N HIS A 144 16.52 2.18 -7.60
CA HIS A 144 17.36 3.04 -8.45
C HIS A 144 17.14 2.84 -9.95
N ASP A 145 17.00 1.61 -10.40
CA ASP A 145 16.92 1.26 -11.82
C ASP A 145 15.49 1.30 -12.39
N VAL A 146 14.45 1.42 -11.53
CA VAL A 146 13.06 1.25 -11.93
C VAL A 146 12.20 2.47 -11.60
N SER A 147 12.46 3.14 -10.47
CA SER A 147 11.65 4.27 -10.05
C SER A 147 11.92 5.52 -10.87
N LYS A 148 10.87 6.15 -11.39
CA LYS A 148 10.93 7.46 -12.05
C LYS A 148 11.27 8.60 -11.07
N TRP A 149 11.26 8.32 -9.78
CA TRP A 149 11.43 9.27 -8.69
C TRP A 149 12.83 9.25 -8.08
N VAL A 150 13.80 8.74 -8.79
CA VAL A 150 15.21 8.87 -8.40
C VAL A 150 15.56 10.36 -8.39
N HIS A 151 15.49 10.92 -7.22
CA HIS A 151 15.76 12.34 -6.98
C HIS A 151 17.15 12.50 -6.45
N GLY A 152 18.22 12.30 -7.18
CA GLY A 152 19.59 12.56 -6.80
C GLY A 152 19.80 12.58 -5.28
N GLY A 153 20.01 11.42 -4.68
CA GLY A 153 19.54 11.11 -3.36
C GLY A 153 20.16 11.87 -2.21
N ALA A 154 19.38 12.11 -1.18
CA ALA A 154 19.91 12.52 0.12
C ALA A 154 20.77 11.39 0.71
N TYR A 155 20.40 10.14 0.49
CA TYR A 155 21.19 8.95 0.84
C TYR A 155 20.70 7.69 0.12
N THR A 156 21.55 6.68 0.09
CA THR A 156 21.35 5.37 -0.51
C THR A 156 21.34 4.32 0.59
N ILE A 157 20.41 3.36 0.51
CA ILE A 157 20.44 2.17 1.35
C ILE A 157 20.35 0.91 0.48
N HIS A 158 20.86 -0.19 1.00
CA HIS A 158 20.68 -1.51 0.43
C HIS A 158 19.59 -2.24 1.21
N VAL A 159 18.55 -2.64 0.52
CA VAL A 159 17.43 -3.40 1.09
C VAL A 159 17.40 -4.80 0.49
N LYS A 160 16.95 -5.76 1.27
CA LYS A 160 16.69 -7.10 0.76
C LYS A 160 15.34 -7.11 0.05
N GLN A 161 15.31 -7.56 -1.20
CA GLN A 161 14.10 -8.02 -1.88
C GLN A 161 13.91 -9.50 -1.60
N VAL A 162 12.67 -9.94 -1.53
CA VAL A 162 12.30 -11.35 -1.41
C VAL A 162 11.37 -11.74 -2.56
N ASP A 163 11.46 -12.99 -3.02
CA ASP A 163 10.36 -13.60 -3.77
C ASP A 163 9.13 -13.63 -2.86
N THR A 164 8.17 -12.77 -3.17
CA THR A 164 7.04 -12.45 -2.30
C THR A 164 6.18 -13.68 -2.04
N LEU A 165 5.83 -14.44 -3.08
CA LEU A 165 4.99 -15.63 -2.93
C LEU A 165 5.69 -16.73 -2.14
N LYS A 166 6.96 -16.97 -2.40
CA LYS A 166 7.78 -17.95 -1.66
C LYS A 166 7.85 -17.56 -0.19
N PHE A 167 8.22 -16.32 0.11
CA PHE A 167 8.30 -15.81 1.47
C PHE A 167 6.96 -15.94 2.22
N LEU A 168 5.87 -15.54 1.58
CA LEU A 168 4.53 -15.67 2.18
C LEU A 168 4.16 -17.12 2.46
N LYS A 169 4.47 -18.05 1.57
CA LYS A 169 4.22 -19.49 1.78
C LYS A 169 5.05 -20.07 2.92
N GLU A 170 6.30 -19.65 3.08
CA GLU A 170 7.19 -20.12 4.12
C GLU A 170 6.82 -19.54 5.50
N ALA A 171 6.51 -18.25 5.57
CA ALA A 171 6.31 -17.53 6.83
C ALA A 171 4.85 -17.47 7.31
N TYR A 172 3.86 -17.49 6.39
CA TYR A 172 2.45 -17.19 6.67
C TYR A 172 1.48 -18.21 6.05
N SER A 173 1.88 -19.46 5.87
CA SER A 173 1.06 -20.48 5.20
C SER A 173 -0.36 -20.64 5.77
N PRO A 174 -0.58 -20.63 7.10
CA PRO A 174 -1.94 -20.68 7.66
C PRO A 174 -2.78 -19.44 7.36
N GLU A 175 -2.14 -18.26 7.41
CA GLU A 175 -2.78 -16.97 7.21
C GLU A 175 -3.19 -16.78 5.74
N LEU A 176 -2.39 -17.30 4.80
CA LEU A 176 -2.67 -17.21 3.37
C LEU A 176 -4.00 -17.82 2.98
N GLN A 177 -4.47 -18.82 3.71
CA GLN A 177 -5.79 -19.42 3.48
C GLN A 177 -6.94 -18.43 3.76
N LYS A 178 -6.69 -17.42 4.57
CA LYS A 178 -7.66 -16.42 5.02
C LYS A 178 -7.45 -15.05 4.37
N VAL A 179 -6.46 -14.90 3.47
CA VAL A 179 -6.23 -13.64 2.78
C VAL A 179 -7.40 -13.33 1.85
N ARG A 180 -8.01 -12.17 2.02
CA ARG A 180 -9.16 -11.68 1.27
C ARG A 180 -8.88 -10.38 0.51
N TYR A 181 -7.82 -9.67 0.88
CA TYR A 181 -7.46 -8.39 0.29
C TYR A 181 -5.96 -8.29 0.10
N ILE A 182 -5.55 -7.74 -1.04
CA ILE A 182 -4.14 -7.46 -1.35
C ILE A 182 -4.07 -6.05 -1.98
N LYS A 183 -3.28 -5.16 -1.35
CA LYS A 183 -2.85 -3.90 -1.96
C LYS A 183 -1.45 -4.06 -2.52
N ILE A 184 -1.21 -3.53 -3.71
CA ILE A 184 0.12 -3.42 -4.33
C ILE A 184 0.32 -1.98 -4.80
N ASP A 185 1.35 -1.36 -4.23
CA ASP A 185 1.79 0.00 -4.54
C ASP A 185 3.28 0.06 -4.21
N ALA A 186 4.11 -0.36 -5.16
CA ALA A 186 5.52 -0.64 -4.96
C ALA A 186 6.43 0.09 -5.96
N GLU A 187 6.06 1.35 -6.29
CA GLU A 187 6.91 2.27 -7.06
C GLU A 187 7.50 1.60 -8.31
N ALA A 188 6.62 1.24 -9.26
CA ALA A 188 6.91 0.62 -10.56
C ALA A 188 7.25 -0.90 -10.55
N MET A 189 7.24 -1.57 -9.40
CA MET A 189 7.34 -3.04 -9.31
C MET A 189 5.99 -3.75 -9.28
N ASP A 190 4.89 -3.03 -9.33
CA ASP A 190 3.52 -3.51 -9.13
C ASP A 190 3.17 -4.70 -10.00
N TRP A 191 3.51 -4.65 -11.29
CA TRP A 191 3.22 -5.73 -12.24
C TRP A 191 4.05 -6.99 -12.00
N VAL A 192 5.31 -6.85 -11.59
CA VAL A 192 6.19 -7.98 -11.25
C VAL A 192 5.64 -8.70 -10.04
N ILE A 193 5.23 -7.94 -9.03
CA ILE A 193 4.68 -8.48 -7.78
C ILE A 193 3.31 -9.10 -8.04
N LEU A 194 2.46 -8.47 -8.83
CA LEU A 194 1.15 -8.99 -9.19
C LEU A 194 1.24 -10.34 -9.91
N GLU A 195 2.16 -10.47 -10.87
CA GLU A 195 2.41 -11.74 -11.57
C GLU A 195 3.01 -12.80 -10.63
N ASN A 196 3.91 -12.43 -9.74
CA ASN A 196 4.46 -13.32 -8.72
C ASN A 196 3.36 -13.86 -7.79
N LEU A 197 2.42 -13.00 -7.38
CA LEU A 197 1.29 -13.36 -6.51
C LEU A 197 0.11 -14.02 -7.25
N ARG A 198 0.16 -14.13 -8.58
CA ARG A 198 -0.91 -14.70 -9.39
C ARG A 198 -1.45 -16.04 -8.88
N PRO A 199 -0.62 -17.03 -8.49
CA PRO A 199 -1.12 -18.31 -7.96
C PRO A 199 -1.94 -18.15 -6.66
N LEU A 200 -1.64 -17.13 -5.83
CA LEU A 200 -2.42 -16.84 -4.64
C LEU A 200 -3.76 -16.18 -5.01
N ILE A 201 -3.72 -15.21 -5.92
CA ILE A 201 -4.90 -14.44 -6.36
C ILE A 201 -5.92 -15.36 -7.06
N GLU A 202 -5.44 -16.27 -7.93
CA GLU A 202 -6.32 -17.20 -8.66
C GLU A 202 -6.80 -18.39 -7.81
N SER A 203 -6.20 -18.64 -6.66
CA SER A 203 -6.57 -19.77 -5.80
C SER A 203 -7.90 -19.59 -5.06
N LYS A 204 -8.37 -18.35 -4.93
CA LYS A 204 -9.58 -17.97 -4.19
C LYS A 204 -10.00 -16.54 -4.51
N PRO A 205 -11.27 -16.19 -4.30
CA PRO A 205 -11.73 -14.81 -4.44
C PRO A 205 -10.91 -13.86 -3.55
N THR A 206 -10.27 -12.88 -4.16
CA THR A 206 -9.41 -11.89 -3.48
C THR A 206 -9.71 -10.51 -4.05
N VAL A 207 -9.97 -9.54 -3.21
CA VAL A 207 -10.11 -8.14 -3.62
C VAL A 207 -8.72 -7.53 -3.75
N LEU A 208 -8.45 -6.86 -4.87
CA LEU A 208 -7.17 -6.22 -5.15
C LEU A 208 -7.31 -4.70 -5.14
N ARG A 209 -6.37 -4.00 -4.53
CA ARG A 209 -6.14 -2.57 -4.73
C ARG A 209 -4.78 -2.40 -5.39
N LEU A 210 -4.75 -1.77 -6.55
CA LEU A 210 -3.55 -1.64 -7.36
C LEU A 210 -3.35 -0.19 -7.74
N GLU A 211 -2.11 0.29 -7.65
CA GLU A 211 -1.73 1.55 -8.26
C GLU A 211 -1.57 1.36 -9.77
N ILE A 212 -2.23 2.19 -10.56
CA ILE A 212 -2.18 2.17 -12.01
C ILE A 212 -1.46 3.42 -12.51
N GLY A 213 -0.42 3.22 -13.31
CA GLY A 213 0.38 4.31 -13.86
C GLY A 213 -0.37 5.16 -14.89
N GLU A 214 0.13 6.36 -15.15
CA GLU A 214 -0.43 7.34 -16.08
C GLU A 214 -0.35 6.93 -17.56
N THR A 215 0.56 5.99 -17.91
CA THR A 215 0.80 5.63 -19.31
C THR A 215 -0.29 4.73 -19.88
N GLN A 216 -0.60 4.93 -21.17
CA GLN A 216 -1.57 4.08 -21.87
C GLN A 216 -1.17 2.60 -21.79
N GLU A 217 0.10 2.30 -22.03
CA GLU A 217 0.61 0.92 -22.01
C GLU A 217 0.43 0.28 -20.62
N GLY A 218 0.73 1.01 -19.55
CA GLY A 218 0.55 0.53 -18.17
C GLY A 218 -0.91 0.23 -17.85
N GLN A 219 -1.82 1.16 -18.18
CA GLN A 219 -3.25 0.98 -17.96
C GLN A 219 -3.81 -0.19 -18.76
N GLU A 220 -3.46 -0.30 -20.05
CA GLU A 220 -3.92 -1.40 -20.89
C GLU A 220 -3.36 -2.77 -20.46
N ARG A 221 -2.11 -2.81 -19.96
CA ARG A 221 -1.53 -4.02 -19.36
C ARG A 221 -2.35 -4.47 -18.16
N GLY A 222 -2.68 -3.54 -17.26
CA GLY A 222 -3.52 -3.81 -16.11
C GLY A 222 -4.89 -4.35 -16.47
N LEU A 223 -5.57 -3.69 -17.38
CA LEU A 223 -6.88 -4.12 -17.87
C LEU A 223 -6.82 -5.51 -18.52
N ARG A 224 -5.79 -5.81 -19.32
CA ARG A 224 -5.62 -7.15 -19.92
C ARG A 224 -5.43 -8.21 -18.83
N TYR A 225 -4.58 -7.94 -17.81
CA TYR A 225 -4.37 -8.87 -16.71
C TYR A 225 -5.69 -9.13 -15.96
N LEU A 226 -6.37 -8.08 -15.50
CA LEU A 226 -7.62 -8.23 -14.74
C LEU A 226 -8.70 -8.99 -15.52
N ARG A 227 -8.85 -8.72 -16.81
CA ARG A 227 -9.76 -9.47 -17.69
C ARG A 227 -9.38 -10.94 -17.83
N SER A 228 -8.06 -11.24 -17.86
CA SER A 228 -7.57 -12.62 -17.96
C SER A 228 -7.91 -13.49 -16.75
N ILE A 229 -8.09 -12.86 -15.58
CA ILE A 229 -8.52 -13.52 -14.33
C ILE A 229 -10.01 -13.29 -14.03
N GLY A 230 -10.78 -12.71 -14.96
CA GLY A 230 -12.21 -12.48 -14.81
C GLY A 230 -12.60 -11.38 -13.83
N TYR A 231 -11.70 -10.44 -13.53
CA TYR A 231 -11.97 -9.36 -12.60
C TYR A 231 -12.52 -8.12 -13.28
N THR A 232 -13.40 -7.42 -12.57
CA THR A 232 -13.82 -6.04 -12.87
C THR A 232 -13.06 -5.07 -11.99
N ALA A 233 -12.88 -3.84 -12.47
CA ALA A 233 -12.12 -2.82 -11.76
C ALA A 233 -12.87 -1.49 -11.69
N TYR A 234 -12.68 -0.80 -10.57
CA TYR A 234 -13.25 0.51 -10.30
C TYR A 234 -12.14 1.41 -9.77
N GLU A 235 -12.12 2.65 -10.21
CA GLU A 235 -11.24 3.67 -9.65
C GLU A 235 -11.64 3.98 -8.22
N VAL A 236 -10.65 4.10 -7.33
CA VAL A 236 -10.86 4.47 -5.94
C VAL A 236 -9.94 5.63 -5.56
N ASN A 237 -10.43 6.50 -4.71
CA ASN A 237 -9.64 7.53 -4.04
C ASN A 237 -9.93 7.44 -2.54
N ASP A 238 -8.90 7.17 -1.75
CA ASP A 238 -9.04 6.81 -0.33
C ASP A 238 -10.03 5.63 -0.17
N ALA A 239 -11.09 5.83 0.58
CA ALA A 239 -12.16 4.87 0.81
C ALA A 239 -13.42 5.15 -0.03
N ARG A 240 -13.28 5.77 -1.20
CA ARG A 240 -14.40 6.10 -2.10
C ARG A 240 -14.17 5.53 -3.49
N VAL A 241 -15.17 4.85 -3.99
CA VAL A 241 -15.22 4.44 -5.40
C VAL A 241 -15.65 5.64 -6.24
N ILE A 242 -14.96 5.85 -7.36
CA ILE A 242 -15.22 7.01 -8.24
C ILE A 242 -15.93 6.57 -9.50
N ASP A 243 -15.35 5.63 -10.27
CA ASP A 243 -15.90 5.22 -11.57
C ASP A 243 -15.40 3.83 -11.96
N LYS A 244 -16.04 3.20 -12.91
CA LYS A 244 -15.64 1.93 -13.47
C LYS A 244 -14.43 2.09 -14.38
N PHE A 245 -13.39 1.28 -14.15
CA PHE A 245 -12.17 1.29 -14.94
C PHE A 245 -12.21 0.18 -16.01
N GLU A 246 -12.60 0.53 -17.24
CA GLU A 246 -12.76 -0.41 -18.36
C GLU A 246 -11.87 -0.12 -19.56
N ARG A 247 -11.32 1.09 -19.65
CA ARG A 247 -10.52 1.57 -20.78
C ARG A 247 -9.48 2.57 -20.31
N TYR A 248 -8.52 2.83 -21.19
CA TYR A 248 -7.56 3.90 -20.94
C TYR A 248 -8.22 5.24 -20.67
N VAL A 249 -7.78 5.89 -19.60
CA VAL A 249 -8.19 7.24 -19.21
C VAL A 249 -6.95 8.13 -19.18
N PRO A 250 -6.84 9.14 -20.07
CA PRO A 250 -5.71 10.08 -20.05
C PRO A 250 -5.68 10.84 -18.72
N ARG A 251 -4.56 10.74 -18.02
CA ARG A 251 -4.33 11.39 -16.72
C ARG A 251 -2.92 11.89 -16.56
N ARG A 252 -2.74 12.79 -15.61
CA ARG A 252 -1.44 13.15 -15.06
C ARG A 252 -1.32 12.51 -13.67
N GLY A 253 -0.42 11.56 -13.55
CA GLY A 253 -0.18 10.82 -12.31
C GLY A 253 -0.84 9.45 -12.28
N SER A 254 -0.41 8.64 -11.31
CA SER A 254 -1.00 7.35 -11.00
C SER A 254 -2.33 7.50 -10.26
N PHE A 255 -3.09 6.43 -10.21
CA PHE A 255 -4.35 6.34 -9.46
C PHE A 255 -4.59 4.90 -9.01
N ASP A 256 -5.35 4.73 -7.96
CA ASP A 256 -5.71 3.43 -7.44
C ASP A 256 -6.97 2.87 -8.07
N ILE A 257 -7.00 1.56 -8.24
CA ILE A 257 -8.20 0.81 -8.58
C ILE A 257 -8.49 -0.26 -7.54
N LEU A 258 -9.77 -0.54 -7.33
CA LEU A 258 -10.27 -1.72 -6.65
C LEU A 258 -10.74 -2.73 -7.68
N ALA A 259 -10.19 -3.95 -7.66
CA ALA A 259 -10.55 -5.00 -8.61
C ALA A 259 -10.98 -6.27 -7.88
N PHE A 260 -12.03 -6.92 -8.39
CA PHE A 260 -12.62 -8.11 -7.78
C PHE A 260 -13.37 -8.95 -8.80
N SER A 261 -13.56 -10.24 -8.49
CA SER A 261 -14.32 -11.16 -9.32
C SER A 261 -15.83 -10.95 -9.16
N PRO A 262 -16.63 -11.05 -10.23
CA PRO A 262 -18.09 -11.15 -10.13
C PRO A 262 -18.58 -12.33 -9.28
N GLU A 263 -17.73 -13.35 -9.10
CA GLU A 263 -18.03 -14.53 -8.27
C GLU A 263 -17.62 -14.34 -6.80
N ASP A 264 -17.12 -13.15 -6.44
CA ASP A 264 -16.75 -12.86 -5.04
C ASP A 264 -17.99 -12.93 -4.15
N PRO A 265 -17.93 -13.65 -3.00
CA PRO A 265 -19.08 -13.76 -2.11
C PRO A 265 -19.54 -12.43 -1.50
N CYS A 266 -18.70 -11.39 -1.57
CA CYS A 266 -19.03 -10.04 -1.14
C CYS A 266 -19.38 -9.10 -2.30
N TYR A 267 -19.57 -9.64 -3.53
CA TYR A 267 -19.80 -8.86 -4.73
C TYR A 267 -20.87 -7.79 -4.56
N ASP A 268 -22.05 -8.15 -4.07
CA ASP A 268 -23.15 -7.19 -3.89
C ASP A 268 -22.81 -6.08 -2.88
N SER A 269 -22.09 -6.42 -1.82
CA SER A 269 -21.64 -5.44 -0.81
C SER A 269 -20.63 -4.46 -1.41
N ILE A 270 -19.70 -4.96 -2.23
CA ILE A 270 -18.71 -4.12 -2.92
C ILE A 270 -19.41 -3.26 -3.98
N MET A 271 -20.36 -3.82 -4.74
CA MET A 271 -21.14 -3.08 -5.73
C MET A 271 -21.97 -1.96 -5.09
N ASN A 272 -22.48 -2.14 -3.88
CA ASN A 272 -23.17 -1.09 -3.14
C ASN A 272 -22.25 0.10 -2.77
N LEU A 273 -20.94 -0.13 -2.58
CA LEU A 273 -19.97 0.96 -2.46
C LEU A 273 -19.83 1.75 -3.77
N CYS A 274 -19.82 1.01 -4.90
CA CYS A 274 -19.68 1.59 -6.23
C CYS A 274 -20.90 2.43 -6.64
N THR A 275 -22.11 2.06 -6.25
CA THR A 275 -23.35 2.76 -6.61
C THR A 275 -23.60 4.00 -5.76
N ARG A 276 -23.23 4.01 -4.50
CA ARG A 276 -23.37 5.19 -3.61
C ARG A 276 -22.53 6.38 -4.06
N ALA A 277 -21.41 6.13 -4.75
CA ALA A 277 -20.52 7.18 -5.24
C ALA A 277 -21.08 7.98 -6.42
N THR A 278 -22.13 7.48 -7.10
CA THR A 278 -22.77 8.15 -8.24
C THR A 278 -23.98 9.02 -7.85
N GLU A 279 -24.39 9.00 -6.57
CA GLU A 279 -25.55 9.75 -6.05
C GLU A 279 -25.17 11.01 -5.24
N ASP A 280 -23.87 11.18 -4.88
CA ASP A 280 -23.29 12.35 -4.22
C ASP A 280 -22.53 13.25 -5.22
#